data_83ee7d3114819f7f54a842fcfd3ff993
#
_entry.id   83ee7d3114819f7f54a842fcfd3ff993
#
_cell.length_a   1.000
_cell.length_b   1.000
_cell.length_c   1.000
_cell.angle_alpha   90.00
_cell.angle_beta   90.00
_cell.angle_gamma   90.00
#
_symmetry.space_group_name_H-M   'P 1'
#
loop_
_entity.id
_entity.type
_entity.pdbx_description
1 polymer ?
#
loop_
_entity_poly.entity_id
_entity_poly.type
_entity_poly.pdbx_seq_one_letter_code
_entity_poly.pdbx_strand_id
1 'polypeptide(L)'
;GARRIGALLSGQDPEIDGLAGLIGGLDIFQALWNKDEAALDALLRSGTDMQILCEDEKMYDFYGKSPLGCALIWENFLAAEMLLRGGIDPNFKDTEERTAFAVWMNKRNHGAGNKEQCLHFLQCLTECGWNPEEPADKEGNTALSVACRGAGHESGVWAIRYLVENGADVNAANMQGQTPAMNLYGGCFWNGHIPRITALPRSYPYGGRVCTEDDVEVLELLLEAGADINAKDQWGNTLLHYIAGSSTRGTKEAAALVMDFGTPDVNAVNNEGKTALDIAVGKNDEALVKFLLKYN
;
A
#
# COMPACT_ATOMS: atom_id res chain seq x y z
N GLY A 1 39.81 11.69 16.66
CA GLY A 1 38.34 12.00 16.64
C GLY A 1 38.09 13.37 16.03
N ALA A 2 38.65 14.46 16.58
CA ALA A 2 38.35 15.81 16.17
C ALA A 2 38.87 16.22 14.77
N ARG A 3 39.99 15.65 14.31
CA ARG A 3 40.50 15.87 12.93
C ARG A 3 39.65 15.23 11.85
N ARG A 4 38.99 14.11 12.14
CA ARG A 4 38.11 13.40 11.21
C ARG A 4 36.78 14.17 11.01
N ILE A 5 36.27 14.81 12.05
CA ILE A 5 35.07 15.65 11.98
C ILE A 5 35.33 16.95 11.22
N GLY A 6 36.55 17.53 11.35
CA GLY A 6 36.96 18.74 10.60
C GLY A 6 37.09 18.50 9.09
N ALA A 7 37.56 17.34 8.68
CA ALA A 7 37.65 16.96 7.26
C ALA A 7 36.27 16.70 6.62
N LEU A 8 35.36 16.12 7.36
CA LEU A 8 33.95 15.93 6.94
C LEU A 8 33.20 17.27 6.74
N LEU A 9 33.53 18.31 7.54
CA LEU A 9 32.93 19.63 7.43
C LEU A 9 33.56 20.50 6.36
N SER A 10 34.78 20.18 5.89
CA SER A 10 35.51 20.95 4.87
C SER A 10 35.36 20.40 3.42
N GLY A 11 34.66 19.29 3.22
CA GLY A 11 34.46 18.69 1.89
C GLY A 11 35.75 18.14 1.24
N GLN A 12 36.83 17.98 2.02
CA GLN A 12 38.12 17.47 1.55
C GLN A 12 38.51 16.21 2.32
N ASP A 13 37.76 15.13 2.13
CA ASP A 13 38.20 13.80 2.60
C ASP A 13 38.87 13.06 1.44
N PRO A 14 40.20 12.78 1.52
CA PRO A 14 40.90 12.08 0.45
C PRO A 14 40.37 10.65 0.17
N GLU A 15 39.61 10.05 1.09
CA GLU A 15 38.89 8.81 0.84
C GLU A 15 37.72 9.03 -0.13
N ILE A 16 37.09 10.21 -0.17
CA ILE A 16 36.00 10.55 -1.09
C ILE A 16 36.54 10.76 -2.51
N ASP A 17 37.67 11.43 -2.67
CA ASP A 17 38.31 11.63 -3.99
C ASP A 17 38.82 10.32 -4.60
N GLY A 18 39.26 9.37 -3.78
CA GLY A 18 39.63 8.02 -4.22
C GLY A 18 38.42 7.16 -4.62
N LEU A 19 37.30 7.33 -3.95
CA LEU A 19 36.03 6.66 -4.25
C LEU A 19 35.37 7.24 -5.51
N ALA A 20 35.44 8.54 -5.77
CA ALA A 20 34.90 9.16 -6.98
C ALA A 20 35.52 8.60 -8.25
N GLY A 21 36.80 8.19 -8.22
CA GLY A 21 37.45 7.52 -9.32
C GLY A 21 37.02 6.06 -9.53
N LEU A 22 36.59 5.37 -8.50
CA LEU A 22 36.07 4.00 -8.53
C LEU A 22 34.58 3.94 -8.92
N ILE A 23 33.83 5.01 -8.66
CA ILE A 23 32.37 5.12 -8.89
C ILE A 23 32.08 5.59 -10.33
N GLY A 24 33.06 5.96 -11.13
CA GLY A 24 32.98 6.57 -12.48
C GLY A 24 32.23 5.76 -13.54
N GLY A 25 31.10 5.17 -13.20
CA GLY A 25 30.21 4.40 -14.07
C GLY A 25 29.12 3.63 -13.34
N LEU A 26 29.10 3.66 -12.00
CA LEU A 26 28.04 3.02 -11.21
C LEU A 26 26.99 4.07 -10.84
N ASP A 27 25.75 3.83 -11.22
CA ASP A 27 24.62 4.61 -10.72
C ASP A 27 23.94 3.90 -9.54
N ILE A 28 23.07 4.60 -8.85
CA ILE A 28 22.37 4.09 -7.68
C ILE A 28 21.46 2.89 -8.01
N PHE A 29 20.90 2.86 -9.22
CA PHE A 29 20.04 1.76 -9.68
C PHE A 29 20.86 0.51 -9.97
N GLN A 30 22.09 0.67 -10.51
CA GLN A 30 22.99 -0.44 -10.74
C GLN A 30 23.46 -1.04 -9.41
N ALA A 31 23.76 -0.21 -8.40
CA ALA A 31 24.13 -0.69 -7.07
C ALA A 31 22.96 -1.48 -6.42
N LEU A 32 21.74 -0.98 -6.53
CA LEU A 32 20.54 -1.67 -6.04
C LEU A 32 20.28 -2.98 -6.78
N TRP A 33 20.42 -2.98 -8.12
CA TRP A 33 20.24 -4.17 -8.96
C TRP A 33 21.21 -5.28 -8.60
N ASN A 34 22.47 -4.92 -8.38
CA ASN A 34 23.53 -5.85 -8.02
C ASN A 34 23.51 -6.23 -6.51
N LYS A 35 22.67 -5.60 -5.72
CA LYS A 35 22.64 -5.70 -4.25
C LYS A 35 24.02 -5.39 -3.63
N ASP A 36 24.70 -4.39 -4.19
CA ASP A 36 26.03 -3.94 -3.74
C ASP A 36 25.87 -2.81 -2.72
N GLU A 37 25.80 -3.22 -1.46
CA GLU A 37 25.63 -2.29 -0.33
C GLU A 37 26.85 -1.38 -0.15
N ALA A 38 28.04 -1.86 -0.49
CA ALA A 38 29.26 -1.04 -0.39
C ALA A 38 29.27 0.08 -1.45
N ALA A 39 28.86 -0.24 -2.67
CA ALA A 39 28.68 0.75 -3.74
C ALA A 39 27.57 1.74 -3.39
N LEU A 40 26.45 1.27 -2.82
CA LEU A 40 25.36 2.12 -2.37
C LEU A 40 25.83 3.09 -1.28
N ASP A 41 26.54 2.62 -0.25
CA ASP A 41 27.10 3.47 0.82
C ASP A 41 28.06 4.53 0.26
N ALA A 42 28.91 4.13 -0.70
CA ALA A 42 29.84 5.06 -1.34
C ALA A 42 29.11 6.16 -2.14
N LEU A 43 28.05 5.80 -2.87
CA LEU A 43 27.22 6.75 -3.62
C LEU A 43 26.51 7.72 -2.68
N LEU A 44 25.96 7.22 -1.57
CA LEU A 44 25.29 8.07 -0.56
C LEU A 44 26.26 9.07 0.08
N ARG A 45 27.50 8.64 0.39
CA ARG A 45 28.53 9.53 0.92
C ARG A 45 29.06 10.54 -0.07
N SER A 46 28.99 10.25 -1.36
CA SER A 46 29.43 11.18 -2.42
C SER A 46 28.44 12.33 -2.66
N GLY A 47 27.27 12.30 -2.02
CA GLY A 47 26.21 13.31 -2.21
C GLY A 47 25.46 13.14 -3.53
N THR A 48 25.39 11.92 -4.05
CA THR A 48 24.58 11.61 -5.24
C THR A 48 23.14 12.01 -5.02
N ASP A 49 22.52 12.66 -6.03
CA ASP A 49 21.09 12.96 -5.99
C ASP A 49 20.28 11.66 -5.99
N MET A 50 19.39 11.53 -5.01
CA MET A 50 18.52 10.37 -4.84
C MET A 50 17.07 10.64 -5.22
N GLN A 51 16.73 11.92 -5.50
CA GLN A 51 15.39 12.32 -5.95
C GLN A 51 15.26 12.13 -7.46
N ILE A 52 15.58 10.94 -7.94
CA ILE A 52 15.64 10.59 -9.36
C ILE A 52 14.80 9.35 -9.64
N LEU A 53 14.47 9.15 -10.91
CA LEU A 53 13.76 7.97 -11.39
C LEU A 53 14.65 7.14 -12.32
N CYS A 54 14.45 5.82 -12.30
CA CYS A 54 15.18 4.92 -13.19
C CYS A 54 14.72 5.12 -14.64
N GLU A 55 15.63 5.50 -15.51
CA GLU A 55 15.39 5.71 -16.96
C GLU A 55 15.93 4.54 -17.82
N ASP A 56 16.63 3.56 -17.23
CA ASP A 56 17.17 2.42 -17.98
C ASP A 56 16.08 1.38 -18.25
N GLU A 57 15.59 1.32 -19.49
CA GLU A 57 14.58 0.36 -19.93
C GLU A 57 15.01 -1.11 -19.79
N LYS A 58 16.32 -1.38 -19.68
CA LYS A 58 16.84 -2.74 -19.46
C LYS A 58 16.61 -3.21 -18.03
N MET A 59 16.46 -2.26 -17.09
CA MET A 59 16.08 -2.52 -15.71
C MET A 59 14.55 -2.55 -15.57
N TYR A 60 13.90 -3.48 -16.25
CA TYR A 60 12.45 -3.53 -16.43
C TYR A 60 11.65 -3.35 -15.13
N ASP A 61 12.09 -3.99 -14.04
CA ASP A 61 11.40 -3.88 -12.75
C ASP A 61 11.59 -2.52 -12.08
N PHE A 62 12.63 -1.77 -12.44
CA PHE A 62 13.01 -0.49 -11.86
C PHE A 62 12.54 0.71 -12.69
N TYR A 63 12.27 0.49 -13.98
CA TYR A 63 11.92 1.58 -14.88
C TYR A 63 10.82 2.48 -14.31
N GLY A 64 11.06 3.77 -14.31
CA GLY A 64 10.17 4.80 -13.81
C GLY A 64 10.02 4.87 -12.27
N LYS A 65 10.79 4.08 -11.51
CA LYS A 65 10.68 4.04 -10.04
C LYS A 65 11.81 4.80 -9.36
N SER A 66 11.53 5.28 -8.14
CA SER A 66 12.54 5.89 -7.28
C SER A 66 13.52 4.84 -6.72
N PRO A 67 14.73 5.22 -6.29
CA PRO A 67 15.66 4.29 -5.63
C PRO A 67 15.03 3.56 -4.44
N LEU A 68 14.25 4.25 -3.61
CA LEU A 68 13.53 3.63 -2.49
C LEU A 68 12.49 2.62 -2.98
N GLY A 69 11.73 2.96 -4.03
CA GLY A 69 10.79 2.03 -4.65
C GLY A 69 11.47 0.79 -5.21
N CYS A 70 12.65 0.95 -5.85
CA CYS A 70 13.45 -0.17 -6.35
C CYS A 70 13.93 -1.10 -5.24
N ALA A 71 14.41 -0.56 -4.11
CA ALA A 71 14.82 -1.36 -2.96
C ALA A 71 13.64 -2.18 -2.41
N LEU A 72 12.44 -1.60 -2.35
CA LEU A 72 11.24 -2.23 -1.80
C LEU A 72 10.60 -3.27 -2.72
N ILE A 73 10.75 -3.17 -4.05
CA ILE A 73 10.31 -4.22 -4.97
C ILE A 73 10.93 -5.57 -4.62
N TRP A 74 12.17 -5.58 -4.15
CA TRP A 74 12.86 -6.80 -3.76
C TRP A 74 12.94 -7.02 -2.24
N GLU A 75 12.21 -6.21 -1.47
CA GLU A 75 12.21 -6.26 0.00
C GLU A 75 13.63 -6.17 0.59
N ASN A 76 14.50 -5.41 -0.09
CA ASN A 76 15.81 -5.10 0.43
C ASN A 76 15.70 -3.95 1.45
N PHE A 77 15.19 -4.28 2.65
CA PHE A 77 14.96 -3.31 3.71
C PHE A 77 16.25 -2.65 4.18
N LEU A 78 17.39 -3.35 4.12
CA LEU A 78 18.68 -2.76 4.46
C LEU A 78 19.05 -1.63 3.49
N ALA A 79 18.95 -1.87 2.19
CA ALA A 79 19.19 -0.81 1.20
C ALA A 79 18.17 0.33 1.33
N ALA A 80 16.90 0.01 1.60
CA ALA A 80 15.86 1.00 1.83
C ALA A 80 16.17 1.89 3.05
N GLU A 81 16.62 1.30 4.16
CA GLU A 81 17.07 2.03 5.36
C GLU A 81 18.29 2.91 5.07
N MET A 82 19.28 2.40 4.33
CA MET A 82 20.45 3.18 3.93
C MET A 82 20.04 4.40 3.11
N LEU A 83 19.11 4.26 2.16
CA LEU A 83 18.56 5.36 1.36
C LEU A 83 17.84 6.38 2.22
N LEU A 84 16.98 5.95 3.14
CA LEU A 84 16.24 6.84 4.04
C LEU A 84 17.20 7.64 4.94
N ARG A 85 18.17 6.99 5.54
CA ARG A 85 19.20 7.64 6.36
C ARG A 85 20.15 8.52 5.55
N GLY A 86 20.29 8.22 4.27
CA GLY A 86 21.00 9.04 3.29
C GLY A 86 20.26 10.30 2.87
N GLY A 87 18.97 10.45 3.27
CA GLY A 87 18.18 11.66 3.04
C GLY A 87 17.27 11.60 1.81
N ILE A 88 16.95 10.41 1.29
CA ILE A 88 15.90 10.30 0.26
C ILE A 88 14.56 10.71 0.86
N ASP A 89 13.76 11.47 0.09
CA ASP A 89 12.39 11.79 0.48
C ASP A 89 11.51 10.54 0.40
N PRO A 90 10.96 10.03 1.53
CA PRO A 90 10.09 8.86 1.52
C PRO A 90 8.76 9.09 0.78
N ASN A 91 8.36 10.36 0.57
CA ASN A 91 7.14 10.74 -0.13
C ASN A 91 7.36 10.97 -1.64
N PHE A 92 8.61 10.86 -2.12
CA PHE A 92 8.94 11.04 -3.54
C PHE A 92 8.22 10.02 -4.42
N LYS A 93 7.52 10.49 -5.46
CA LYS A 93 6.66 9.67 -6.31
C LYS A 93 7.34 9.21 -7.59
N ASP A 94 6.98 7.99 -8.02
CA ASP A 94 7.42 7.40 -9.28
C ASP A 94 6.64 7.99 -10.50
N THR A 95 6.93 7.50 -11.70
CA THR A 95 6.25 7.94 -12.95
C THR A 95 4.76 7.62 -12.98
N GLU A 96 4.29 6.70 -12.12
CA GLU A 96 2.88 6.34 -11.96
C GLU A 96 2.23 7.09 -10.78
N GLU A 97 2.90 8.14 -10.27
CA GLU A 97 2.49 8.94 -9.12
C GLU A 97 2.35 8.15 -7.80
N ARG A 98 3.12 7.08 -7.66
CA ARG A 98 3.12 6.23 -6.46
C ARG A 98 4.31 6.54 -5.57
N THR A 99 4.10 6.59 -4.27
CA THR A 99 5.18 6.57 -3.29
C THR A 99 5.84 5.18 -3.23
N ALA A 100 7.05 5.10 -2.71
CA ALA A 100 7.75 3.82 -2.52
C ALA A 100 6.94 2.85 -1.65
N PHE A 101 6.22 3.35 -0.64
CA PHE A 101 5.30 2.54 0.17
C PHE A 101 4.18 1.92 -0.70
N ALA A 102 3.56 2.71 -1.59
CA ALA A 102 2.53 2.19 -2.48
C ALA A 102 3.08 1.17 -3.49
N VAL A 103 4.30 1.35 -3.98
CA VAL A 103 4.99 0.36 -4.82
C VAL A 103 5.18 -0.95 -4.06
N TRP A 104 5.60 -0.89 -2.80
CA TRP A 104 5.79 -2.07 -1.94
C TRP A 104 4.47 -2.80 -1.70
N MET A 105 3.43 -2.12 -1.25
CA MET A 105 2.12 -2.72 -0.94
C MET A 105 1.41 -3.31 -2.17
N ASN A 106 1.66 -2.80 -3.36
CA ASN A 106 1.08 -3.30 -4.62
C ASN A 106 1.88 -4.46 -5.26
N LYS A 107 2.93 -4.93 -4.61
CA LYS A 107 3.74 -6.04 -5.12
C LYS A 107 2.94 -7.36 -5.12
N ARG A 108 3.01 -8.13 -6.21
CA ARG A 108 2.24 -9.38 -6.38
C ARG A 108 2.74 -10.57 -5.56
N ASN A 109 4.02 -10.62 -5.26
CA ASN A 109 4.68 -11.70 -4.54
C ASN A 109 5.46 -11.10 -3.38
N HIS A 110 4.80 -10.94 -2.25
CA HIS A 110 5.52 -10.73 -1.00
C HIS A 110 6.14 -12.07 -0.60
N GLY A 111 7.46 -12.11 -0.42
CA GLY A 111 8.08 -13.19 0.31
C GLY A 111 7.46 -13.28 1.72
N ALA A 112 7.61 -14.39 2.40
CA ALA A 112 7.32 -14.46 3.83
C ALA A 112 8.31 -13.52 4.55
N GLY A 113 7.96 -12.22 4.58
CA GLY A 113 8.79 -11.17 5.19
C GLY A 113 8.93 -11.44 6.67
N ASN A 114 10.08 -11.08 7.23
CA ASN A 114 10.26 -11.08 8.66
C ASN A 114 9.47 -9.89 9.24
N LYS A 115 8.50 -10.16 10.11
CA LYS A 115 7.68 -9.15 10.79
C LYS A 115 8.52 -8.06 11.45
N GLU A 116 9.59 -8.44 12.13
CA GLU A 116 10.48 -7.49 12.82
C GLU A 116 11.15 -6.52 11.84
N GLN A 117 11.61 -7.02 10.69
CA GLN A 117 12.20 -6.18 9.65
C GLN A 117 11.17 -5.23 9.03
N CYS A 118 9.96 -5.73 8.78
CA CYS A 118 8.87 -4.92 8.26
C CYS A 118 8.52 -3.77 9.22
N LEU A 119 8.31 -4.06 10.50
CA LEU A 119 7.98 -3.06 11.52
C LEU A 119 9.14 -2.07 11.74
N HIS A 120 10.37 -2.55 11.77
CA HIS A 120 11.55 -1.69 11.87
C HIS A 120 11.66 -0.73 10.68
N PHE A 121 11.40 -1.23 9.47
CA PHE A 121 11.38 -0.39 8.27
C PHE A 121 10.29 0.68 8.32
N LEU A 122 9.06 0.34 8.75
CA LEU A 122 7.96 1.29 8.91
C LEU A 122 8.30 2.39 9.94
N GLN A 123 8.95 2.00 11.03
CA GLN A 123 9.46 2.95 12.02
C GLN A 123 10.51 3.88 11.39
N CYS A 124 11.48 3.33 10.67
CA CYS A 124 12.50 4.12 9.97
C CYS A 124 11.90 5.10 8.96
N LEU A 125 10.87 4.67 8.19
CA LEU A 125 10.11 5.56 7.30
C LEU A 125 9.54 6.75 8.06
N THR A 126 8.87 6.49 9.19
CA THR A 126 8.25 7.54 10.02
C THR A 126 9.29 8.49 10.58
N GLU A 127 10.42 7.97 11.11
CA GLU A 127 11.54 8.77 11.62
C GLU A 127 12.18 9.66 10.54
N CYS A 128 12.14 9.22 9.27
CA CYS A 128 12.71 9.95 8.12
C CYS A 128 11.72 10.93 7.45
N GLY A 129 10.57 11.22 8.09
CA GLY A 129 9.63 12.23 7.60
C GLY A 129 8.57 11.72 6.63
N TRP A 130 8.33 10.41 6.59
CA TRP A 130 7.18 9.87 5.89
C TRP A 130 5.86 10.36 6.48
N ASN A 131 4.99 10.86 5.61
CA ASN A 131 3.64 11.26 5.99
C ASN A 131 2.62 10.25 5.44
N PRO A 132 2.07 9.34 6.26
CA PRO A 132 1.13 8.32 5.82
C PRO A 132 -0.22 8.89 5.37
N GLU A 133 -0.54 10.14 5.72
CA GLU A 133 -1.80 10.80 5.35
C GLU A 133 -1.71 11.52 3.98
N GLU A 134 -0.51 11.69 3.44
CA GLU A 134 -0.38 12.19 2.08
C GLU A 134 -0.81 11.16 1.04
N PRO A 135 -1.37 11.61 -0.11
CA PRO A 135 -1.74 10.70 -1.19
C PRO A 135 -0.57 9.84 -1.64
N ALA A 136 -0.68 8.54 -1.44
CA ALA A 136 0.35 7.56 -1.79
C ALA A 136 0.30 7.11 -3.25
N ASP A 137 -0.81 7.38 -3.95
CA ASP A 137 -1.01 7.07 -5.37
C ASP A 137 -1.86 8.16 -6.07
N LYS A 138 -2.01 8.02 -7.38
CA LYS A 138 -2.77 8.96 -8.23
C LYS A 138 -4.29 8.96 -7.94
N GLU A 139 -4.81 7.94 -7.31
CA GLU A 139 -6.21 7.86 -6.87
C GLU A 139 -6.46 8.63 -5.57
N GLY A 140 -5.42 9.15 -4.93
CA GLY A 140 -5.51 9.88 -3.67
C GLY A 140 -5.65 8.97 -2.45
N ASN A 141 -5.28 7.70 -2.57
CA ASN A 141 -5.27 6.78 -1.44
C ASN A 141 -4.16 7.15 -0.45
N THR A 142 -4.49 7.18 0.84
CA THR A 142 -3.49 7.25 1.92
C THR A 142 -2.74 5.92 2.05
N ALA A 143 -1.67 5.91 2.83
CA ALA A 143 -0.92 4.68 3.10
C ALA A 143 -1.83 3.57 3.66
N LEU A 144 -2.75 3.90 4.57
CA LEU A 144 -3.70 2.93 5.12
C LEU A 144 -4.62 2.34 4.04
N SER A 145 -5.16 3.19 3.16
CA SER A 145 -6.00 2.74 2.04
C SER A 145 -5.25 1.82 1.08
N VAL A 146 -3.99 2.14 0.77
CA VAL A 146 -3.14 1.30 -0.09
C VAL A 146 -2.82 -0.04 0.61
N ALA A 147 -2.49 -0.01 1.90
CA ALA A 147 -2.22 -1.22 2.69
C ALA A 147 -3.46 -2.13 2.77
N CYS A 148 -4.67 -1.58 2.98
CA CYS A 148 -5.92 -2.34 2.97
C CYS A 148 -6.16 -3.03 1.62
N ARG A 149 -5.89 -2.35 0.51
CA ARG A 149 -5.96 -2.96 -0.82
C ARG A 149 -4.94 -4.09 -1.01
N GLY A 150 -3.79 -3.99 -0.36
CA GLY A 150 -2.70 -4.99 -0.33
C GLY A 150 -2.79 -6.02 0.80
N ALA A 151 -3.80 -6.01 1.66
CA ALA A 151 -3.89 -6.81 2.89
C ALA A 151 -3.91 -8.35 2.72
N GLY A 152 -3.93 -8.87 1.48
CA GLY A 152 -3.80 -10.31 1.19
C GLY A 152 -2.43 -10.92 1.51
N HIS A 153 -1.54 -10.16 2.14
CA HIS A 153 -0.18 -10.59 2.50
C HIS A 153 0.12 -10.19 3.95
N GLU A 154 0.86 -10.99 4.66
CA GLU A 154 1.25 -10.74 6.06
C GLU A 154 1.85 -9.34 6.25
N SER A 155 2.70 -8.89 5.32
CA SER A 155 3.29 -7.54 5.35
C SER A 155 2.24 -6.44 5.30
N GLY A 156 1.15 -6.62 4.55
CA GLY A 156 0.04 -5.70 4.49
C GLY A 156 -0.71 -5.62 5.83
N VAL A 157 -0.99 -6.76 6.44
CA VAL A 157 -1.64 -6.83 7.76
C VAL A 157 -0.79 -6.14 8.84
N TRP A 158 0.53 -6.37 8.84
CA TRP A 158 1.44 -5.69 9.79
C TRP A 158 1.50 -4.19 9.54
N ALA A 159 1.52 -3.76 8.28
CA ALA A 159 1.51 -2.34 7.92
C ALA A 159 0.20 -1.66 8.36
N ILE A 160 -0.96 -2.31 8.15
CA ILE A 160 -2.26 -1.79 8.57
C ILE A 160 -2.30 -1.63 10.09
N ARG A 161 -1.88 -2.66 10.84
CA ARG A 161 -1.84 -2.61 12.29
C ARG A 161 -0.92 -1.49 12.78
N TYR A 162 0.29 -1.40 12.21
CA TYR A 162 1.22 -0.31 12.52
C TYR A 162 0.61 1.08 12.28
N LEU A 163 -0.02 1.29 11.12
CA LEU A 163 -0.64 2.57 10.76
C LEU A 163 -1.77 2.94 11.71
N VAL A 164 -2.68 2.00 12.01
CA VAL A 164 -3.81 2.22 12.92
C VAL A 164 -3.31 2.52 14.34
N GLU A 165 -2.35 1.75 14.86
CA GLU A 165 -1.75 1.96 16.18
C GLU A 165 -1.00 3.30 16.29
N ASN A 166 -0.53 3.86 15.18
CA ASN A 166 0.12 5.17 15.11
C ASN A 166 -0.82 6.31 14.69
N GLY A 167 -2.13 6.07 14.73
CA GLY A 167 -3.14 7.11 14.58
C GLY A 167 -3.49 7.52 13.15
N ALA A 168 -3.26 6.64 12.17
CA ALA A 168 -3.72 6.88 10.80
C ALA A 168 -5.24 7.07 10.76
N ASP A 169 -5.71 8.01 9.92
CA ASP A 169 -7.14 8.26 9.74
C ASP A 169 -7.82 7.09 9.01
N VAL A 170 -8.57 6.28 9.77
CA VAL A 170 -9.32 5.12 9.26
C VAL A 170 -10.48 5.51 8.34
N ASN A 171 -10.82 6.80 8.29
CA ASN A 171 -11.91 7.35 7.48
C ASN A 171 -11.42 8.22 6.32
N ALA A 172 -10.10 8.34 6.13
CA ALA A 172 -9.52 9.11 5.03
C ALA A 172 -9.99 8.56 3.69
N ALA A 173 -10.84 9.32 3.01
CA ALA A 173 -11.41 8.93 1.73
C ALA A 173 -10.50 9.37 0.57
N ASN A 174 -10.34 8.50 -0.43
CA ASN A 174 -9.64 8.83 -1.66
C ASN A 174 -10.49 9.77 -2.57
N MET A 175 -10.00 10.10 -3.77
CA MET A 175 -10.71 10.97 -4.73
C MET A 175 -12.07 10.42 -5.18
N GLN A 176 -12.32 9.13 -5.01
CA GLN A 176 -13.58 8.47 -5.31
C GLN A 176 -14.51 8.36 -4.09
N GLY A 177 -14.11 8.89 -2.94
CA GLY A 177 -14.87 8.78 -1.69
C GLY A 177 -14.74 7.42 -1.00
N GLN A 178 -13.80 6.57 -1.43
CA GLN A 178 -13.58 5.26 -0.84
C GLN A 178 -12.73 5.36 0.42
N THR A 179 -13.22 4.81 1.52
CA THR A 179 -12.50 4.69 2.78
C THR A 179 -11.54 3.48 2.78
N PRO A 180 -10.57 3.41 3.72
CA PRO A 180 -9.72 2.23 3.88
C PRO A 180 -10.48 0.91 4.01
N ALA A 181 -11.58 0.88 4.76
CA ALA A 181 -12.43 -0.30 4.91
C ALA A 181 -13.10 -0.72 3.58
N MET A 182 -13.50 0.23 2.73
CA MET A 182 -14.00 -0.06 1.39
C MET A 182 -12.88 -0.62 0.50
N ASN A 183 -11.66 -0.06 0.60
CA ASN A 183 -10.52 -0.52 -0.17
C ASN A 183 -10.07 -1.94 0.19
N LEU A 184 -10.33 -2.40 1.41
CA LEU A 184 -10.09 -3.79 1.83
C LEU A 184 -10.85 -4.78 0.95
N TYR A 185 -12.10 -4.46 0.57
CA TYR A 185 -12.95 -5.28 -0.30
C TYR A 185 -12.97 -4.81 -1.75
N GLY A 186 -12.48 -3.59 -2.01
CA GLY A 186 -12.49 -2.92 -3.32
C GLY A 186 -11.44 -3.40 -4.31
N GLY A 187 -10.49 -4.23 -3.91
CA GLY A 187 -9.46 -4.79 -4.80
C GLY A 187 -10.03 -5.59 -6.01
N CYS A 188 -11.33 -5.90 -5.97
CA CYS A 188 -12.07 -6.51 -7.06
C CYS A 188 -12.74 -5.51 -8.01
N PHE A 189 -12.70 -4.19 -7.69
CA PHE A 189 -13.37 -3.14 -8.45
C PHE A 189 -12.37 -2.19 -9.07
N TRP A 190 -11.80 -2.57 -10.21
CA TRP A 190 -11.01 -1.63 -11.02
C TRP A 190 -11.96 -0.60 -11.68
N ASN A 191 -11.59 0.68 -11.60
CA ASN A 191 -12.28 1.82 -12.23
C ASN A 191 -13.64 2.24 -11.65
N GLY A 192 -13.91 1.98 -10.37
CA GLY A 192 -15.11 2.55 -9.74
C GLY A 192 -16.44 2.05 -10.30
N HIS A 193 -16.42 1.21 -11.29
CA HIS A 193 -17.61 0.49 -11.73
C HIS A 193 -17.70 -0.83 -10.99
N ILE A 194 -18.76 -1.03 -10.22
CA ILE A 194 -19.21 -2.40 -9.95
C ILE A 194 -19.33 -3.05 -11.33
N PRO A 195 -18.49 -4.07 -11.68
CA PRO A 195 -18.55 -4.64 -13.01
C PRO A 195 -20.00 -5.01 -13.27
N ARG A 196 -20.57 -4.55 -14.39
CA ARG A 196 -21.85 -5.11 -14.83
C ARG A 196 -21.72 -6.62 -14.72
N ILE A 197 -22.61 -7.25 -13.98
CA ILE A 197 -22.63 -8.66 -13.56
C ILE A 197 -22.50 -9.67 -14.74
N THR A 198 -22.14 -9.21 -15.92
CA THR A 198 -21.92 -10.00 -17.11
C THR A 198 -20.43 -10.21 -17.34
N ALA A 199 -19.93 -11.36 -16.89
CA ALA A 199 -18.68 -11.99 -17.29
C ALA A 199 -17.40 -11.12 -17.17
N LEU A 200 -16.76 -11.17 -15.99
CA LEU A 200 -15.34 -10.82 -15.91
C LEU A 200 -14.55 -11.72 -16.86
N PRO A 201 -13.75 -11.17 -17.80
CA PRO A 201 -12.84 -12.01 -18.57
C PRO A 201 -11.90 -12.70 -17.59
N ARG A 202 -11.75 -14.02 -17.70
CA ARG A 202 -10.84 -14.86 -16.90
C ARG A 202 -9.35 -14.50 -17.05
N SER A 203 -9.03 -13.42 -17.76
CA SER A 203 -7.69 -12.99 -18.12
C SER A 203 -7.30 -11.61 -17.59
N TYR A 204 -7.92 -11.13 -16.49
CA TYR A 204 -7.42 -9.93 -15.86
C TYR A 204 -6.07 -10.26 -15.17
N PRO A 205 -4.99 -9.52 -15.49
CA PRO A 205 -3.67 -9.78 -14.91
C PRO A 205 -3.60 -9.53 -13.39
N TYR A 206 -4.63 -8.92 -12.83
CA TYR A 206 -4.86 -8.79 -11.39
C TYR A 206 -6.01 -9.75 -11.04
N GLY A 207 -5.69 -11.05 -10.90
CA GLY A 207 -6.64 -12.04 -10.40
C GLY A 207 -7.29 -11.48 -9.13
N GLY A 208 -8.63 -11.45 -9.10
CA GLY A 208 -9.37 -10.92 -7.98
C GLY A 208 -8.81 -11.53 -6.70
N ARG A 209 -8.42 -10.67 -5.75
CA ARG A 209 -7.93 -11.08 -4.45
C ARG A 209 -9.00 -11.96 -3.81
N VAL A 210 -8.61 -13.14 -3.35
CA VAL A 210 -9.46 -13.97 -2.49
C VAL A 210 -9.33 -13.37 -1.09
N CYS A 211 -10.43 -12.88 -0.49
CA CYS A 211 -10.41 -12.51 0.92
C CYS A 211 -10.07 -13.73 1.76
N THR A 212 -9.23 -13.54 2.72
CA THR A 212 -8.77 -14.53 3.67
C THR A 212 -9.44 -14.29 5.02
N GLU A 213 -9.22 -15.16 5.98
CA GLU A 213 -9.63 -14.92 7.38
C GLU A 213 -8.95 -13.65 7.92
N ASP A 214 -7.75 -13.34 7.43
CA ASP A 214 -7.00 -12.13 7.77
C ASP A 214 -7.75 -10.84 7.42
N ASP A 215 -8.60 -10.84 6.36
CA ASP A 215 -9.37 -9.66 5.98
C ASP A 215 -10.49 -9.35 6.96
N VAL A 216 -11.06 -10.35 7.62
CA VAL A 216 -12.05 -10.18 8.69
C VAL A 216 -11.35 -9.59 9.93
N GLU A 217 -10.14 -10.08 10.27
CA GLU A 217 -9.34 -9.52 11.36
C GLU A 217 -8.95 -8.05 11.08
N VAL A 218 -8.55 -7.73 9.84
CA VAL A 218 -8.25 -6.35 9.45
C VAL A 218 -9.50 -5.48 9.50
N LEU A 219 -10.66 -5.98 9.06
CA LEU A 219 -11.92 -5.24 9.16
C LEU A 219 -12.25 -4.95 10.63
N GLU A 220 -12.12 -5.93 11.52
CA GLU A 220 -12.33 -5.76 12.95
C GLU A 220 -11.46 -4.65 13.51
N LEU A 221 -10.16 -4.68 13.21
CA LEU A 221 -9.22 -3.63 13.61
C LEU A 221 -9.63 -2.24 13.13
N LEU A 222 -10.10 -2.10 11.89
CA LEU A 222 -10.56 -0.82 11.36
C LEU A 222 -11.84 -0.34 12.04
N LEU A 223 -12.78 -1.25 12.33
CA LEU A 223 -14.03 -0.95 13.02
C LEU A 223 -13.78 -0.57 14.49
N GLU A 224 -12.89 -1.26 15.19
CA GLU A 224 -12.44 -0.91 16.55
C GLU A 224 -11.81 0.49 16.59
N ALA A 225 -11.08 0.85 15.53
CA ALA A 225 -10.49 2.18 15.39
C ALA A 225 -11.49 3.27 14.94
N GLY A 226 -12.77 2.94 14.76
CA GLY A 226 -13.83 3.89 14.44
C GLY A 226 -14.09 4.12 12.96
N ALA A 227 -13.87 3.10 12.11
CA ALA A 227 -14.24 3.20 10.70
C ALA A 227 -15.76 3.43 10.52
N ASP A 228 -16.12 4.41 9.69
CA ASP A 228 -17.51 4.74 9.39
C ASP A 228 -18.15 3.69 8.48
N ILE A 229 -19.04 2.89 9.06
CA ILE A 229 -19.76 1.81 8.37
C ILE A 229 -20.80 2.31 7.37
N ASN A 230 -21.23 3.57 7.47
CA ASN A 230 -22.25 4.20 6.63
C ASN A 230 -21.67 5.20 5.62
N ALA A 231 -20.36 5.40 5.60
CA ALA A 231 -19.71 6.21 4.59
C ALA A 231 -20.13 5.74 3.18
N LYS A 232 -20.25 6.70 2.27
CA LYS A 232 -20.62 6.45 0.87
C LYS A 232 -19.55 6.95 -0.06
N ASP A 233 -19.19 6.13 -1.04
CA ASP A 233 -18.35 6.56 -2.15
C ASP A 233 -19.13 7.47 -3.13
N GLN A 234 -18.46 7.97 -4.17
CA GLN A 234 -19.08 8.83 -5.19
C GLN A 234 -20.20 8.12 -5.99
N TRP A 235 -20.28 6.80 -5.95
CA TRP A 235 -21.35 6.02 -6.59
C TRP A 235 -22.46 5.61 -5.62
N GLY A 236 -22.42 6.09 -4.37
CA GLY A 236 -23.38 5.79 -3.33
C GLY A 236 -23.19 4.43 -2.68
N ASN A 237 -22.09 3.73 -2.95
CA ASN A 237 -21.82 2.43 -2.33
C ASN A 237 -21.37 2.61 -0.88
N THR A 238 -21.89 1.81 0.02
CA THR A 238 -21.43 1.67 1.41
C THR A 238 -20.49 0.48 1.55
N LEU A 239 -19.90 0.31 2.73
CA LEU A 239 -19.08 -0.85 3.04
C LEU A 239 -19.80 -2.19 2.76
N LEU A 240 -21.11 -2.28 3.07
CA LEU A 240 -21.88 -3.48 2.76
C LEU A 240 -22.01 -3.77 1.27
N HIS A 241 -22.07 -2.75 0.42
CA HIS A 241 -22.04 -2.95 -1.05
C HIS A 241 -20.70 -3.52 -1.49
N TYR A 242 -19.58 -3.06 -0.91
CA TYR A 242 -18.24 -3.56 -1.19
C TYR A 242 -18.08 -5.02 -0.75
N ILE A 243 -18.53 -5.35 0.47
CA ILE A 243 -18.53 -6.74 0.98
C ILE A 243 -19.35 -7.64 0.03
N ALA A 244 -20.57 -7.23 -0.32
CA ALA A 244 -21.44 -8.01 -1.23
C ALA A 244 -20.88 -8.12 -2.64
N GLY A 245 -20.14 -7.13 -3.11
CA GLY A 245 -19.49 -7.12 -4.42
C GLY A 245 -18.22 -7.93 -4.48
N SER A 246 -17.59 -8.22 -3.35
CA SER A 246 -16.36 -9.01 -3.32
C SER A 246 -16.64 -10.46 -3.73
N SER A 247 -15.67 -11.13 -4.34
CA SER A 247 -15.79 -12.54 -4.76
C SER A 247 -15.23 -13.50 -3.72
N THR A 248 -15.45 -13.23 -2.45
CA THR A 248 -14.63 -13.74 -1.36
C THR A 248 -15.39 -14.74 -0.49
N ARG A 249 -14.63 -15.66 0.09
CA ARG A 249 -15.08 -16.41 1.25
C ARG A 249 -15.08 -15.45 2.46
N GLY A 250 -16.05 -15.54 3.35
CA GLY A 250 -16.07 -14.67 4.53
C GLY A 250 -16.93 -13.41 4.39
N THR A 251 -17.66 -13.22 3.28
CA THR A 251 -18.56 -12.09 3.07
C THR A 251 -19.66 -12.00 4.14
N LYS A 252 -20.21 -13.15 4.55
CA LYS A 252 -21.20 -13.25 5.61
C LYS A 252 -20.59 -12.87 6.96
N GLU A 253 -19.39 -13.35 7.26
CA GLU A 253 -18.65 -13.08 8.48
C GLU A 253 -18.31 -11.58 8.56
N ALA A 254 -17.83 -11.00 7.46
CA ALA A 254 -17.57 -9.56 7.36
C ALA A 254 -18.84 -8.73 7.55
N ALA A 255 -19.95 -9.11 6.91
CA ALA A 255 -21.23 -8.43 7.09
C ALA A 255 -21.75 -8.56 8.52
N ALA A 256 -21.60 -9.73 9.15
CA ALA A 256 -21.97 -9.94 10.56
C ALA A 256 -21.16 -9.02 11.47
N LEU A 257 -19.86 -8.93 11.25
CA LEU A 257 -18.99 -8.03 12.01
C LEU A 257 -19.44 -6.57 11.90
N VAL A 258 -19.77 -6.10 10.69
CA VAL A 258 -20.29 -4.73 10.48
C VAL A 258 -21.58 -4.50 11.26
N MET A 259 -22.47 -5.53 11.36
CA MET A 259 -23.70 -5.44 12.15
C MET A 259 -23.42 -5.41 13.67
N ASP A 260 -22.39 -6.11 14.12
CA ASP A 260 -22.03 -6.18 15.54
C ASP A 260 -21.42 -4.84 16.04
N PHE A 261 -20.70 -4.14 15.16
CA PHE A 261 -20.08 -2.84 15.48
C PHE A 261 -21.02 -1.64 15.38
N GLY A 262 -22.20 -1.79 14.76
CA GLY A 262 -23.11 -0.67 14.64
C GLY A 262 -24.41 -0.99 13.92
N THR A 263 -25.10 0.05 13.47
CA THR A 263 -26.37 -0.05 12.74
C THR A 263 -26.17 0.40 11.29
N PRO A 264 -25.62 -0.46 10.42
CA PRO A 264 -25.49 -0.13 9.01
C PRO A 264 -26.87 0.01 8.37
N ASP A 265 -26.99 0.94 7.42
CA ASP A 265 -28.19 1.03 6.59
C ASP A 265 -28.18 -0.10 5.55
N VAL A 266 -28.80 -1.23 5.93
CA VAL A 266 -28.85 -2.44 5.06
C VAL A 266 -29.66 -2.22 3.78
N ASN A 267 -30.57 -1.22 3.80
CA ASN A 267 -31.42 -0.85 2.67
C ASN A 267 -30.86 0.33 1.87
N ALA A 268 -29.64 0.78 2.20
CA ALA A 268 -28.98 1.81 1.40
C ALA A 268 -28.92 1.37 -0.05
N VAL A 269 -29.29 2.28 -0.95
CA VAL A 269 -29.18 2.07 -2.39
C VAL A 269 -28.02 2.91 -2.94
N ASN A 270 -27.28 2.33 -3.86
CA ASN A 270 -26.28 3.05 -4.62
C ASN A 270 -26.90 3.81 -5.82
N ASN A 271 -26.11 4.53 -6.61
CA ASN A 271 -26.56 5.30 -7.75
C ASN A 271 -27.18 4.45 -8.90
N GLU A 272 -26.99 3.12 -8.85
CA GLU A 272 -27.68 2.18 -9.76
C GLU A 272 -29.02 1.68 -9.18
N GLY A 273 -29.44 2.17 -8.01
CA GLY A 273 -30.63 1.73 -7.31
C GLY A 273 -30.53 0.33 -6.69
N LYS A 274 -29.31 -0.19 -6.48
CA LYS A 274 -29.07 -1.51 -5.93
C LYS A 274 -28.72 -1.41 -4.44
N THR A 275 -29.25 -2.36 -3.67
CA THR A 275 -28.83 -2.62 -2.29
C THR A 275 -27.68 -3.63 -2.24
N ALA A 276 -27.03 -3.77 -1.08
CA ALA A 276 -26.06 -4.84 -0.85
C ALA A 276 -26.67 -6.24 -1.08
N LEU A 277 -27.96 -6.42 -0.73
CA LEU A 277 -28.70 -7.67 -0.99
C LEU A 277 -28.82 -7.96 -2.50
N ASP A 278 -29.17 -6.94 -3.33
CA ASP A 278 -29.27 -7.11 -4.78
C ASP A 278 -27.94 -7.53 -5.40
N ILE A 279 -26.84 -6.98 -4.88
CA ILE A 279 -25.48 -7.35 -5.32
C ILE A 279 -25.17 -8.81 -4.92
N ALA A 280 -25.46 -9.19 -3.67
CA ALA A 280 -25.23 -10.55 -3.19
C ALA A 280 -26.03 -11.59 -4.00
N VAL A 281 -27.29 -11.29 -4.33
CA VAL A 281 -28.12 -12.13 -5.22
C VAL A 281 -27.49 -12.24 -6.62
N GLY A 282 -27.04 -11.13 -7.19
CA GLY A 282 -26.39 -11.12 -8.49
C GLY A 282 -25.07 -11.88 -8.53
N LYS A 283 -24.40 -12.03 -7.40
CA LYS A 283 -23.16 -12.84 -7.22
C LYS A 283 -23.43 -14.31 -6.89
N ASN A 284 -24.68 -14.70 -6.65
CA ASN A 284 -25.08 -16.00 -6.12
C ASN A 284 -24.42 -16.34 -4.77
N ASP A 285 -24.20 -15.34 -3.93
CA ASP A 285 -23.70 -15.55 -2.56
C ASP A 285 -24.87 -15.90 -1.61
N GLU A 286 -25.27 -17.19 -1.63
CA GLU A 286 -26.38 -17.67 -0.85
C GLU A 286 -26.22 -17.43 0.68
N ALA A 287 -24.98 -17.47 1.18
CA ALA A 287 -24.71 -17.31 2.61
C ALA A 287 -24.98 -15.87 3.02
N LEU A 288 -24.47 -14.90 2.27
CA LEU A 288 -24.69 -13.49 2.50
C LEU A 288 -26.16 -13.10 2.25
N VAL A 289 -26.80 -13.61 1.19
CA VAL A 289 -28.23 -13.38 0.91
C VAL A 289 -29.08 -13.82 2.09
N LYS A 290 -28.91 -15.08 2.58
CA LYS A 290 -29.66 -15.59 3.75
C LYS A 290 -29.40 -14.76 5.01
N PHE A 291 -28.21 -14.21 5.15
CA PHE A 291 -27.85 -13.34 6.27
C PHE A 291 -28.54 -12.00 6.17
N LEU A 292 -28.41 -11.27 5.06
CA LEU A 292 -28.99 -9.93 4.87
C LEU A 292 -30.52 -9.93 4.94
N LEU A 293 -31.19 -10.99 4.45
CA LEU A 293 -32.65 -11.14 4.54
C LEU A 293 -33.20 -11.15 5.98
N LYS A 294 -32.36 -11.33 6.99
CA LYS A 294 -32.81 -11.27 8.40
C LYS A 294 -32.95 -9.83 8.92
N TYR A 295 -32.33 -8.89 8.23
CA TYR A 295 -32.27 -7.47 8.62
C TYR A 295 -33.06 -6.56 7.66
N ASN A 296 -33.72 -7.15 6.66
CA ASN A 296 -34.48 -6.44 5.62
C ASN A 296 -35.97 -6.31 5.97
#